data_7768dcc81f6f6baa9a5169ae6212de35
#
_entry.id   7768dcc81f6f6baa9a5169ae6212de35
#
_cell.length_a   1.000
_cell.length_b   1.000
_cell.length_c   1.000
_cell.angle_alpha   90.00
_cell.angle_beta   90.00
_cell.angle_gamma   90.00
#
_symmetry.space_group_name_H-M   'P 1'
#
loop_
_entity.id
_entity.type
_entity.pdbx_description
1 polymer ?
#
loop_
_entity_poly.entity_id
_entity_poly.type
_entity_poly.pdbx_seq_one_letter_code
_entity_poly.pdbx_strand_id
1 'polypeptide(L)'
;AHGQSDFFEGVTHSLCTLEFVPHRPLYDLFVDWVKEGKDLDDNRPRQYEFNKLNLNYTLMSKRNLLILVKEGLVNGWDDPRMPTLCGFRRRGYSPESIRKFVDKIGYTTYDALNDFALLESAVREDLNARSTRVSAVINPVKLIITNYPEGQVEEMEAINNPEDPTAGSHIIEFSRELWMEREDFMENAPKKYFRMTPGQEVRLKNAYIVKCTGCKKDEEGNILEVYAEYDPDTKTGMPGSSRKVKGTLH
;
A
#
# COMPACT_ATOMS: atom_id res chain seq x y z
N ALA A 1 -5.54 42.56 5.94
CA ALA A 1 -6.32 42.47 4.68
C ALA A 1 -7.18 41.20 4.61
N HIS A 2 -6.69 40.05 5.09
CA HIS A 2 -7.43 38.79 4.86
C HIS A 2 -8.72 38.68 5.69
N GLY A 3 -8.81 39.24 6.91
CA GLY A 3 -10.06 39.32 7.66
C GLY A 3 -11.13 40.16 6.94
N GLN A 4 -10.73 41.19 6.19
CA GLN A 4 -11.65 41.96 5.35
C GLN A 4 -12.20 41.13 4.17
N SER A 5 -11.30 40.45 3.44
CA SER A 5 -11.70 39.58 2.32
C SER A 5 -12.63 38.47 2.80
N ASP A 6 -12.29 37.79 3.89
CA ASP A 6 -13.11 36.74 4.48
C ASP A 6 -14.52 37.24 4.82
N PHE A 7 -14.62 38.45 5.37
CA PHE A 7 -15.90 39.03 5.71
C PHE A 7 -16.77 39.35 4.47
N PHE A 8 -16.18 40.00 3.45
CA PHE A 8 -16.90 40.37 2.22
C PHE A 8 -17.24 39.18 1.34
N GLU A 9 -16.42 38.11 1.39
CA GLU A 9 -16.65 36.89 0.61
C GLU A 9 -17.57 35.90 1.34
N GLY A 10 -18.02 36.21 2.57
CA GLY A 10 -18.89 35.31 3.34
C GLY A 10 -18.20 34.07 3.88
N VAL A 11 -16.88 34.10 4.05
CA VAL A 11 -16.12 33.02 4.67
C VAL A 11 -16.51 32.87 6.12
N THR A 12 -16.81 31.66 6.56
CA THR A 12 -17.18 31.36 7.96
C THR A 12 -15.97 30.89 8.79
N HIS A 13 -15.08 30.11 8.17
CA HIS A 13 -13.93 29.49 8.80
C HIS A 13 -12.66 29.85 8.05
N SER A 14 -11.83 30.67 8.65
CA SER A 14 -10.50 31.02 8.15
C SER A 14 -9.44 30.12 8.79
N LEU A 15 -8.59 29.50 7.99
CA LEU A 15 -7.65 28.46 8.45
C LEU A 15 -6.21 28.96 8.36
N CYS A 16 -5.47 28.79 9.45
CA CYS A 16 -4.05 29.14 9.56
C CYS A 16 -3.25 28.06 10.28
N THR A 17 -1.93 28.15 10.20
CA THR A 17 -1.03 27.35 11.02
C THR A 17 -0.73 28.04 12.36
N LEU A 18 -0.31 27.27 13.39
CA LEU A 18 -0.11 27.75 14.77
C LEU A 18 0.80 28.96 14.90
N GLU A 19 1.74 29.18 14.01
CA GLU A 19 2.61 30.36 14.01
C GLU A 19 1.84 31.67 13.86
N PHE A 20 0.58 31.63 13.40
CA PHE A 20 -0.28 32.81 13.22
C PHE A 20 -1.23 33.09 14.39
N VAL A 21 -1.21 32.28 15.45
CA VAL A 21 -2.00 32.53 16.67
C VAL A 21 -1.83 33.96 17.20
N PRO A 22 -0.60 34.53 17.27
CA PRO A 22 -0.42 35.92 17.71
C PRO A 22 -1.08 36.96 16.79
N HIS A 23 -1.43 36.60 15.57
CA HIS A 23 -2.08 37.48 14.61
C HIS A 23 -3.62 37.46 14.68
N ARG A 24 -4.22 36.54 15.45
CA ARG A 24 -5.69 36.45 15.60
C ARG A 24 -6.32 37.75 16.13
N PRO A 25 -5.75 38.47 17.12
CA PRO A 25 -6.33 39.73 17.56
C PRO A 25 -6.38 40.78 16.44
N LEU A 26 -5.36 40.81 15.55
CA LEU A 26 -5.34 41.72 14.41
C LEU A 26 -6.39 41.31 13.35
N TYR A 27 -6.60 40.00 13.12
CA TYR A 27 -7.65 39.48 12.26
C TYR A 27 -9.04 39.92 12.77
N ASP A 28 -9.29 39.72 14.06
CA ASP A 28 -10.53 40.09 14.70
C ASP A 28 -10.80 41.58 14.60
N LEU A 29 -9.79 42.41 14.86
CA LEU A 29 -9.89 43.87 14.76
C LEU A 29 -10.26 44.34 13.33
N PHE A 30 -9.70 43.75 12.29
CA PHE A 30 -10.07 44.07 10.91
C PHE A 30 -11.50 43.64 10.57
N VAL A 31 -11.94 42.49 11.06
CA VAL A 31 -13.33 42.03 10.89
C VAL A 31 -14.31 43.00 11.59
N ASP A 32 -14.00 43.44 12.83
CA ASP A 32 -14.83 44.37 13.59
C ASP A 32 -14.93 45.73 12.91
N TRP A 33 -13.82 46.31 12.41
CA TRP A 33 -13.82 47.55 11.67
C TRP A 33 -14.66 47.50 10.38
N VAL A 34 -14.61 46.39 9.66
CA VAL A 34 -15.39 46.22 8.43
C VAL A 34 -16.86 46.06 8.73
N LYS A 35 -17.22 45.47 9.88
CA LYS A 35 -18.59 45.31 10.34
C LYS A 35 -19.21 46.61 10.90
N GLU A 36 -18.35 47.53 11.35
CA GLU A 36 -18.82 48.80 11.97
C GLU A 36 -19.73 49.59 11.04
N GLY A 37 -20.91 49.97 11.52
CA GLY A 37 -21.93 50.72 10.77
C GLY A 37 -22.65 49.95 9.67
N LYS A 38 -22.51 48.63 9.61
CA LYS A 38 -23.24 47.77 8.67
C LYS A 38 -24.17 46.84 9.44
N ASP A 39 -25.42 46.86 9.01
CA ASP A 39 -26.44 45.92 9.50
C ASP A 39 -26.28 44.58 8.77
N LEU A 40 -25.21 43.88 9.11
CA LEU A 40 -24.85 42.62 8.49
C LEU A 40 -25.07 41.48 9.48
N ASP A 41 -25.72 40.42 9.00
CA ASP A 41 -26.01 39.21 9.75
C ASP A 41 -24.82 38.73 10.59
N ASP A 42 -25.13 37.95 11.62
CA ASP A 42 -24.21 37.41 12.65
C ASP A 42 -23.12 36.50 12.08
N ASN A 43 -22.90 36.47 10.76
CA ASN A 43 -21.95 35.62 10.07
C ASN A 43 -20.52 36.18 10.15
N ARG A 44 -20.03 36.36 11.38
CA ARG A 44 -18.64 36.76 11.63
C ARG A 44 -17.69 35.64 11.31
N PRO A 45 -16.74 35.82 10.39
CA PRO A 45 -15.68 34.82 10.14
C PRO A 45 -14.82 34.62 11.39
N ARG A 46 -14.42 33.38 11.61
CA ARG A 46 -13.52 33.03 12.71
C ARG A 46 -12.27 32.38 12.16
N GLN A 47 -11.10 32.78 12.70
CA GLN A 47 -9.82 32.19 12.37
C GLN A 47 -9.55 31.00 13.31
N TYR A 48 -9.17 29.89 12.71
CA TYR A 48 -8.76 28.65 13.39
C TYR A 48 -7.35 28.30 13.02
N GLU A 49 -6.49 28.10 14.00
CA GLU A 49 -5.12 27.69 13.82
C GLU A 49 -4.95 26.26 14.27
N PHE A 50 -4.16 25.51 13.51
CA PHE A 50 -3.85 24.10 13.78
C PHE A 50 -2.39 23.81 13.49
N ASN A 51 -1.91 22.69 14.03
CA ASN A 51 -0.53 22.26 13.85
C ASN A 51 -0.24 21.88 12.39
N LYS A 52 1.02 22.00 12.03
CA LYS A 52 1.52 21.39 10.78
C LYS A 52 1.54 19.89 10.92
N LEU A 53 1.24 19.20 9.82
CA LEU A 53 1.49 17.77 9.75
C LEU A 53 3.01 17.52 9.75
N ASN A 54 3.50 16.90 10.81
CA ASN A 54 4.87 16.41 10.91
C ASN A 54 4.84 14.88 10.92
N LEU A 55 5.63 14.27 10.05
CA LEU A 55 5.82 12.82 9.95
C LEU A 55 7.28 12.48 10.27
N ASN A 56 7.49 11.41 11.05
CA ASN A 56 8.83 10.88 11.23
C ASN A 56 9.42 10.42 9.89
N TYR A 57 10.73 10.41 9.77
CA TYR A 57 11.48 10.03 8.57
C TYR A 57 11.05 10.75 7.27
N THR A 58 10.31 11.87 7.39
CA THR A 58 9.74 12.56 6.23
C THR A 58 10.03 14.06 6.31
N LEU A 59 10.67 14.58 5.28
CA LEU A 59 10.94 16.00 5.15
C LEU A 59 9.78 16.71 4.47
N MET A 60 9.05 17.58 5.21
CA MET A 60 7.87 18.29 4.71
C MET A 60 8.16 19.73 4.25
N SER A 61 9.41 20.18 4.33
CA SER A 61 9.81 21.55 3.97
C SER A 61 9.95 21.72 2.46
N LYS A 62 9.13 22.58 1.85
CA LYS A 62 9.23 22.93 0.42
C LYS A 62 10.64 23.42 0.05
N ARG A 63 11.27 24.23 0.91
CA ARG A 63 12.63 24.77 0.66
C ARG A 63 13.64 23.64 0.52
N ASN A 64 13.60 22.68 1.40
CA ASN A 64 14.53 21.54 1.38
C ASN A 64 14.22 20.55 0.25
N LEU A 65 12.94 20.28 -0.01
CA LEU A 65 12.54 19.45 -1.15
C LEU A 65 12.93 20.06 -2.50
N LEU A 66 12.92 21.40 -2.62
CA LEU A 66 13.36 22.10 -3.81
C LEU A 66 14.85 21.85 -4.12
N ILE A 67 15.69 21.65 -3.10
CA ILE A 67 17.11 21.31 -3.29
C ILE A 67 17.23 19.98 -4.02
N LEU A 68 16.48 18.96 -3.59
CA LEU A 68 16.48 17.64 -4.24
C LEU A 68 16.12 17.71 -5.73
N VAL A 69 15.15 18.57 -6.08
CA VAL A 69 14.74 18.78 -7.47
C VAL A 69 15.80 19.54 -8.25
N LYS A 70 16.38 20.61 -7.68
CA LYS A 70 17.38 21.44 -8.36
C LYS A 70 18.69 20.71 -8.61
N GLU A 71 19.10 19.86 -7.68
CA GLU A 71 20.33 19.07 -7.79
C GLU A 71 20.13 17.77 -8.59
N GLY A 72 18.92 17.52 -9.10
CA GLY A 72 18.62 16.32 -9.91
C GLY A 72 18.66 15.01 -9.14
N LEU A 73 18.56 15.04 -7.81
CA LEU A 73 18.53 13.84 -6.96
C LEU A 73 17.19 13.11 -7.07
N VAL A 74 16.15 13.80 -7.52
CA VAL A 74 14.83 13.26 -7.87
C VAL A 74 14.41 13.78 -9.24
N ASN A 75 13.51 13.06 -9.93
CA ASN A 75 13.08 13.40 -11.30
C ASN A 75 12.15 14.62 -11.38
N GLY A 76 11.65 15.10 -10.25
CA GLY A 76 10.74 16.24 -10.17
C GLY A 76 9.86 16.19 -8.93
N TRP A 77 8.88 17.09 -8.87
CA TRP A 77 7.94 17.19 -7.74
C TRP A 77 6.97 16.01 -7.65
N ASP A 78 6.80 15.28 -8.72
CA ASP A 78 5.95 14.08 -8.79
C ASP A 78 6.73 12.77 -8.65
N ASP A 79 8.04 12.84 -8.36
CA ASP A 79 8.84 11.65 -8.09
C ASP A 79 8.20 10.84 -6.94
N PRO A 80 8.06 9.49 -7.08
CA PRO A 80 7.45 8.65 -6.05
C PRO A 80 8.14 8.71 -4.69
N ARG A 81 9.39 9.16 -4.62
CA ARG A 81 10.16 9.36 -3.38
C ARG A 81 9.81 10.65 -2.66
N MET A 82 9.12 11.58 -3.35
CA MET A 82 8.75 12.88 -2.80
C MET A 82 7.45 12.81 -1.99
N PRO A 83 7.37 13.43 -0.81
CA PRO A 83 6.16 13.49 0.01
C PRO A 83 5.20 14.58 -0.49
N THR A 84 4.90 14.57 -1.77
CA THR A 84 3.92 15.44 -2.41
C THR A 84 2.67 14.65 -2.79
N LEU A 85 1.53 15.31 -2.97
CA LEU A 85 0.32 14.64 -3.44
C LEU A 85 0.53 13.96 -4.79
N CYS A 86 1.31 14.57 -5.69
CA CYS A 86 1.66 13.97 -6.97
C CYS A 86 2.58 12.76 -6.81
N GLY A 87 3.56 12.82 -5.90
CA GLY A 87 4.42 11.69 -5.56
C GLY A 87 3.64 10.53 -4.95
N PHE A 88 2.74 10.83 -4.02
CA PHE A 88 1.86 9.82 -3.44
C PHE A 88 0.93 9.17 -4.47
N ARG A 89 0.36 9.97 -5.39
CA ARG A 89 -0.44 9.43 -6.50
C ARG A 89 0.36 8.44 -7.34
N ARG A 90 1.59 8.77 -7.70
CA ARG A 90 2.47 7.88 -8.48
C ARG A 90 2.89 6.63 -7.70
N ARG A 91 2.98 6.70 -6.37
CA ARG A 91 3.20 5.53 -5.50
C ARG A 91 1.97 4.63 -5.37
N GLY A 92 0.80 5.06 -5.83
CA GLY A 92 -0.45 4.31 -5.70
C GLY A 92 -1.24 4.62 -4.42
N TYR A 93 -0.93 5.70 -3.71
CA TYR A 93 -1.73 6.16 -2.58
C TYR A 93 -3.02 6.77 -3.11
N SER A 94 -4.14 6.32 -2.60
CA SER A 94 -5.46 6.82 -2.98
C SER A 94 -5.83 8.10 -2.22
N PRO A 95 -6.68 8.96 -2.78
CA PRO A 95 -7.23 10.10 -2.06
C PRO A 95 -7.94 9.69 -0.77
N GLU A 96 -8.67 8.57 -0.80
CA GLU A 96 -9.41 8.01 0.33
C GLU A 96 -8.49 7.62 1.47
N SER A 97 -7.35 6.96 1.16
CA SER A 97 -6.36 6.59 2.17
C SER A 97 -5.72 7.81 2.84
N ILE A 98 -5.44 8.88 2.07
CA ILE A 98 -4.89 10.12 2.61
C ILE A 98 -5.92 10.81 3.52
N ARG A 99 -7.19 10.89 3.11
CA ARG A 99 -8.27 11.44 3.95
C ARG A 99 -8.45 10.63 5.23
N LYS A 100 -8.49 9.30 5.12
CA LYS A 100 -8.58 8.40 6.27
C LYS A 100 -7.43 8.59 7.26
N PHE A 101 -6.22 8.82 6.75
CA PHE A 101 -5.07 9.15 7.57
C PHE A 101 -5.26 10.49 8.29
N VAL A 102 -5.67 11.54 7.59
CA VAL A 102 -5.94 12.87 8.17
C VAL A 102 -7.02 12.79 9.24
N ASP A 103 -8.09 12.04 8.99
CA ASP A 103 -9.17 11.82 9.98
C ASP A 103 -8.65 11.10 11.24
N LYS A 104 -7.74 10.12 11.08
CA LYS A 104 -7.14 9.39 12.20
C LYS A 104 -6.25 10.25 13.08
N ILE A 105 -5.46 11.15 12.51
CA ILE A 105 -4.60 12.06 13.29
C ILE A 105 -5.39 13.22 13.88
N GLY A 106 -6.49 13.59 13.24
CA GLY A 106 -7.40 14.63 13.67
C GLY A 106 -6.79 16.05 13.63
N TYR A 107 -7.57 17.00 14.12
CA TYR A 107 -7.20 18.38 14.31
C TYR A 107 -6.64 18.59 15.71
N THR A 108 -5.51 19.28 15.83
CA THR A 108 -4.90 19.61 17.13
C THR A 108 -4.22 20.97 17.09
N THR A 109 -4.20 21.63 18.24
CA THR A 109 -3.47 22.88 18.48
C THR A 109 -2.07 22.66 19.10
N TYR A 110 -1.64 21.42 19.22
CA TYR A 110 -0.31 21.06 19.74
C TYR A 110 0.57 20.50 18.63
N ASP A 111 1.83 20.87 18.64
CA ASP A 111 2.81 20.25 17.74
C ASP A 111 2.93 18.75 18.06
N ALA A 112 2.63 17.94 17.06
CA ALA A 112 2.73 16.50 17.17
C ALA A 112 3.58 15.94 16.03
N LEU A 113 4.42 14.96 16.34
CA LEU A 113 5.12 14.14 15.36
C LEU A 113 4.33 12.84 15.19
N ASN A 114 3.77 12.65 14.01
CA ASN A 114 3.02 11.44 13.68
C ASN A 114 3.93 10.38 13.09
N ASP A 115 3.63 9.12 13.36
CA ASP A 115 4.36 8.00 12.75
C ASP A 115 3.92 7.81 11.29
N PHE A 116 4.89 7.72 10.38
CA PHE A 116 4.65 7.41 8.97
C PHE A 116 3.91 6.07 8.78
N ALA A 117 4.12 5.12 9.69
CA ALA A 117 3.41 3.86 9.71
C ALA A 117 1.87 4.00 9.82
N LEU A 118 1.37 5.11 10.40
CA LEU A 118 -0.07 5.40 10.41
C LEU A 118 -0.62 5.71 9.02
N LEU A 119 0.15 6.45 8.22
CA LEU A 119 -0.20 6.70 6.82
C LEU A 119 -0.17 5.39 6.01
N GLU A 120 0.88 4.57 6.17
CA GLU A 120 0.97 3.27 5.50
C GLU A 120 -0.16 2.32 5.92
N SER A 121 -0.56 2.35 7.19
CA SER A 121 -1.72 1.58 7.69
C SER A 121 -3.01 2.01 7.02
N ALA A 122 -3.25 3.31 6.85
CA ALA A 122 -4.43 3.83 6.16
C ALA A 122 -4.46 3.43 4.68
N VAL A 123 -3.31 3.45 4.01
CA VAL A 123 -3.16 2.98 2.61
C VAL A 123 -3.44 1.48 2.52
N ARG A 124 -2.88 0.68 3.43
CA ARG A 124 -3.10 -0.77 3.48
C ARG A 124 -4.57 -1.12 3.69
N GLU A 125 -5.25 -0.44 4.62
CA GLU A 125 -6.67 -0.66 4.87
C GLU A 125 -7.52 -0.36 3.63
N ASP A 126 -7.24 0.75 2.93
CA ASP A 126 -7.97 1.13 1.72
C ASP A 126 -7.73 0.15 0.58
N LEU A 127 -6.48 -0.20 0.33
CA LEU A 127 -6.12 -1.13 -0.74
C LEU A 127 -6.62 -2.55 -0.46
N ASN A 128 -6.59 -3.01 0.78
CA ASN A 128 -7.15 -4.31 1.15
C ASN A 128 -8.64 -4.41 0.83
N ALA A 129 -9.39 -3.35 1.05
CA ALA A 129 -10.83 -3.36 0.81
C ALA A 129 -11.20 -3.40 -0.69
N ARG A 130 -10.40 -2.83 -1.59
CA ARG A 130 -10.85 -2.58 -2.98
C ARG A 130 -9.89 -2.99 -4.10
N SER A 131 -8.65 -3.35 -3.76
CA SER A 131 -7.67 -3.66 -4.82
C SER A 131 -7.74 -5.12 -5.24
N THR A 132 -7.61 -5.35 -6.54
CA THR A 132 -7.41 -6.70 -7.09
C THR A 132 -6.10 -7.29 -6.58
N ARG A 133 -6.15 -8.55 -6.14
CA ARG A 133 -4.98 -9.32 -5.69
C ARG A 133 -4.37 -10.05 -6.87
N VAL A 134 -3.13 -9.77 -7.14
CA VAL A 134 -2.37 -10.47 -8.18
C VAL A 134 -1.08 -11.03 -7.57
N SER A 135 -0.64 -12.17 -8.10
CA SER A 135 0.68 -12.73 -7.77
C SER A 135 1.72 -12.18 -8.74
N ALA A 136 2.84 -11.72 -8.22
CA ALA A 136 3.97 -11.25 -9.02
C ALA A 136 5.24 -11.98 -8.58
N VAL A 137 6.01 -12.50 -9.54
CA VAL A 137 7.29 -13.16 -9.32
C VAL A 137 8.38 -12.20 -9.80
N ILE A 138 9.18 -11.70 -8.87
CA ILE A 138 10.21 -10.67 -9.15
C ILE A 138 11.56 -11.30 -9.47
N ASN A 139 11.94 -12.33 -8.68
CA ASN A 139 13.18 -13.09 -8.88
C ASN A 139 12.83 -14.56 -9.19
N PRO A 140 12.48 -14.87 -10.45
CA PRO A 140 11.90 -16.16 -10.79
C PRO A 140 12.89 -17.31 -10.74
N VAL A 141 12.40 -18.47 -10.33
CA VAL A 141 13.00 -19.77 -10.57
C VAL A 141 11.94 -20.71 -11.16
N LYS A 142 12.34 -21.56 -12.09
CA LYS A 142 11.42 -22.50 -12.73
C LYS A 142 11.06 -23.62 -11.74
N LEU A 143 9.73 -23.87 -11.60
CA LEU A 143 9.18 -25.00 -10.87
C LEU A 143 8.63 -26.01 -11.86
N ILE A 144 9.10 -27.25 -11.83
CA ILE A 144 8.65 -28.32 -12.71
C ILE A 144 7.87 -29.33 -11.90
N ILE A 145 6.61 -29.54 -12.28
CA ILE A 145 5.74 -30.55 -11.69
C ILE A 145 5.94 -31.86 -12.47
N THR A 146 6.79 -32.73 -11.95
CA THR A 146 7.33 -33.89 -12.69
C THR A 146 6.28 -34.91 -13.09
N ASN A 147 5.24 -35.09 -12.31
CA ASN A 147 4.13 -36.00 -12.57
C ASN A 147 2.90 -35.35 -13.24
N TYR A 148 2.99 -34.05 -13.65
CA TYR A 148 1.93 -33.41 -14.42
C TYR A 148 2.12 -33.71 -15.93
N PRO A 149 1.05 -34.02 -16.69
CA PRO A 149 1.15 -34.38 -18.10
C PRO A 149 1.77 -33.27 -18.96
N GLU A 150 2.63 -33.63 -19.90
CA GLU A 150 3.22 -32.70 -20.83
C GLU A 150 2.14 -32.09 -21.76
N GLY A 151 2.24 -30.77 -22.01
CA GLY A 151 1.34 -30.04 -22.88
C GLY A 151 -0.07 -29.83 -22.34
N GLN A 152 -0.39 -30.37 -21.16
CA GLN A 152 -1.66 -30.10 -20.51
C GLN A 152 -1.60 -28.75 -19.81
N VAL A 153 -2.63 -27.94 -20.06
CA VAL A 153 -2.88 -26.66 -19.34
C VAL A 153 -4.27 -26.75 -18.73
N GLU A 154 -4.38 -26.36 -17.48
CA GLU A 154 -5.62 -26.39 -16.72
C GLU A 154 -5.95 -25.01 -16.19
N GLU A 155 -7.19 -24.59 -16.35
CA GLU A 155 -7.70 -23.33 -15.82
C GLU A 155 -8.04 -23.46 -14.33
N MET A 156 -7.55 -22.50 -13.55
CA MET A 156 -7.85 -22.36 -12.14
C MET A 156 -8.50 -21.01 -11.87
N GLU A 157 -9.47 -20.98 -11.00
CA GLU A 157 -10.14 -19.76 -10.60
C GLU A 157 -9.41 -19.09 -9.42
N ALA A 158 -9.05 -17.82 -9.57
CA ALA A 158 -8.44 -17.00 -8.55
C ALA A 158 -9.36 -15.83 -8.18
N ILE A 159 -9.70 -15.69 -6.90
CA ILE A 159 -10.55 -14.60 -6.39
C ILE A 159 -9.80 -13.29 -6.48
N ASN A 160 -10.41 -12.25 -7.09
CA ASN A 160 -9.83 -10.92 -7.24
C ASN A 160 -9.59 -10.22 -5.91
N ASN A 161 -10.55 -10.29 -4.99
CA ASN A 161 -10.41 -9.75 -3.64
C ASN A 161 -11.21 -10.59 -2.63
N PRO A 162 -10.57 -11.24 -1.66
CA PRO A 162 -11.26 -12.04 -0.66
C PRO A 162 -12.11 -11.21 0.33
N GLU A 163 -11.88 -9.89 0.42
CA GLU A 163 -12.65 -8.97 1.26
C GLU A 163 -13.86 -8.37 0.53
N ASP A 164 -13.90 -8.48 -0.80
CA ASP A 164 -14.99 -7.98 -1.64
C ASP A 164 -15.52 -9.10 -2.55
N PRO A 165 -16.58 -9.80 -2.15
CA PRO A 165 -17.19 -10.85 -2.98
C PRO A 165 -17.71 -10.36 -4.34
N THR A 166 -17.94 -9.05 -4.49
CA THR A 166 -18.43 -8.45 -5.74
C THR A 166 -17.32 -8.22 -6.76
N ALA A 167 -16.06 -8.26 -6.34
CA ALA A 167 -14.89 -8.09 -7.20
C ALA A 167 -14.73 -9.25 -8.22
N GLY A 168 -15.43 -10.38 -8.01
CA GLY A 168 -15.37 -11.54 -8.89
C GLY A 168 -14.04 -12.29 -8.84
N SER A 169 -13.72 -12.97 -9.93
CA SER A 169 -12.53 -13.82 -10.05
C SER A 169 -11.91 -13.67 -11.44
N HIS A 170 -10.71 -14.20 -11.61
CA HIS A 170 -10.04 -14.33 -12.90
C HIS A 170 -9.45 -15.72 -13.05
N ILE A 171 -9.17 -16.11 -14.29
CA ILE A 171 -8.57 -17.41 -14.62
C ILE A 171 -7.05 -17.29 -14.60
N ILE A 172 -6.40 -18.25 -13.96
CA ILE A 172 -4.96 -18.48 -14.01
C ILE A 172 -4.70 -19.85 -14.59
N GLU A 173 -3.61 -20.00 -15.35
CA GLU A 173 -3.25 -21.26 -15.98
C GLU A 173 -2.31 -22.07 -15.07
N PHE A 174 -2.55 -23.36 -14.97
CA PHE A 174 -1.68 -24.33 -14.32
C PHE A 174 -1.16 -25.34 -15.32
N SER A 175 0.14 -25.51 -15.35
CA SER A 175 0.81 -26.41 -16.28
C SER A 175 1.97 -27.16 -15.59
N ARG A 176 2.65 -28.01 -16.33
CA ARG A 176 3.85 -28.72 -15.86
C ARG A 176 4.99 -27.77 -15.48
N GLU A 177 5.16 -26.68 -16.21
CA GLU A 177 6.18 -25.66 -15.97
C GLU A 177 5.54 -24.40 -15.40
N LEU A 178 6.02 -24.00 -14.21
CA LEU A 178 5.57 -22.84 -13.48
C LEU A 178 6.77 -21.97 -13.08
N TRP A 179 6.48 -20.77 -12.63
CA TRP A 179 7.47 -19.85 -12.07
C TRP A 179 7.12 -19.56 -10.61
N MET A 180 8.12 -19.59 -9.75
CA MET A 180 7.98 -19.26 -8.34
C MET A 180 9.08 -18.27 -7.92
N GLU A 181 8.85 -17.56 -6.83
CA GLU A 181 9.85 -16.68 -6.24
C GLU A 181 11.04 -17.52 -5.73
N ARG A 182 12.26 -17.10 -6.06
CA ARG A 182 13.49 -17.83 -5.67
C ARG A 182 13.62 -17.97 -4.16
N GLU A 183 13.19 -16.96 -3.40
CA GLU A 183 13.24 -16.98 -1.93
C GLU A 183 12.24 -17.96 -1.29
N ASP A 184 11.30 -18.46 -2.08
CA ASP A 184 10.34 -19.48 -1.64
C ASP A 184 10.90 -20.92 -1.72
N PHE A 185 12.14 -21.08 -2.19
CA PHE A 185 12.85 -22.36 -2.17
C PHE A 185 14.15 -22.28 -1.38
N MET A 186 14.40 -23.28 -0.53
CA MET A 186 15.66 -23.47 0.19
C MET A 186 15.96 -24.95 0.32
N GLU A 187 17.11 -25.38 -0.18
CA GLU A 187 17.51 -26.80 -0.12
C GLU A 187 17.77 -27.26 1.31
N ASN A 188 18.51 -26.47 2.09
CA ASN A 188 18.83 -26.75 3.49
C ASN A 188 18.12 -25.75 4.41
N ALA A 189 16.83 -25.97 4.61
CA ALA A 189 15.97 -25.03 5.32
C ALA A 189 16.03 -25.18 6.85
N PRO A 190 15.98 -24.07 7.62
CA PRO A 190 15.84 -24.11 9.08
C PRO A 190 14.44 -24.63 9.50
N LYS A 191 14.32 -25.13 10.75
CA LYS A 191 13.08 -25.76 11.28
C LYS A 191 11.81 -24.93 11.16
N LYS A 192 11.89 -23.61 11.04
CA LYS A 192 10.73 -22.69 10.94
C LYS A 192 10.52 -22.14 9.53
N TYR A 193 11.14 -22.74 8.52
CA TYR A 193 10.93 -22.36 7.13
C TYR A 193 9.71 -23.09 6.58
N PHE A 194 8.60 -22.36 6.37
CA PHE A 194 7.34 -22.91 5.89
C PHE A 194 7.11 -22.62 4.40
N ARG A 195 8.16 -22.80 3.60
CA ARG A 195 8.16 -22.69 2.15
C ARG A 195 8.64 -24.01 1.54
N MET A 196 9.02 -24.01 0.27
CA MET A 196 9.43 -25.22 -0.43
C MET A 196 10.86 -25.65 -0.07
N THR A 197 10.99 -26.89 0.36
CA THR A 197 12.29 -27.55 0.61
C THR A 197 12.16 -29.04 0.27
N PRO A 198 13.21 -29.75 -0.13
CA PRO A 198 13.13 -31.17 -0.48
C PRO A 198 12.44 -32.02 0.59
N GLY A 199 11.47 -32.83 0.16
CA GLY A 199 10.66 -33.69 1.02
C GLY A 199 9.46 -33.00 1.70
N GLN A 200 9.32 -31.67 1.65
CA GLN A 200 8.22 -30.94 2.26
C GLN A 200 7.07 -30.72 1.28
N GLU A 201 5.87 -30.77 1.82
CA GLU A 201 4.64 -30.40 1.10
C GLU A 201 4.28 -28.94 1.34
N VAL A 202 3.85 -28.27 0.25
CA VAL A 202 3.31 -26.90 0.28
C VAL A 202 2.09 -26.82 -0.62
N ARG A 203 1.22 -25.88 -0.35
CA ARG A 203 0.10 -25.57 -1.24
C ARG A 203 0.53 -24.49 -2.25
N LEU A 204 0.34 -24.77 -3.52
CA LEU A 204 0.30 -23.72 -4.54
C LEU A 204 -1.08 -23.06 -4.48
N LYS A 205 -1.10 -21.75 -4.25
CA LYS A 205 -2.34 -20.99 -4.06
C LYS A 205 -3.27 -21.15 -5.26
N ASN A 206 -4.54 -21.38 -4.99
CA ASN A 206 -5.59 -21.67 -5.97
C ASN A 206 -5.40 -22.95 -6.80
N ALA A 207 -4.37 -23.75 -6.55
CA ALA A 207 -4.07 -24.96 -7.31
C ALA A 207 -4.02 -26.20 -6.40
N TYR A 208 -2.90 -26.88 -6.33
CA TYR A 208 -2.70 -28.16 -5.69
C TYR A 208 -1.77 -28.09 -4.48
N ILE A 209 -1.74 -29.15 -3.69
CA ILE A 209 -0.63 -29.44 -2.80
C ILE A 209 0.44 -30.16 -3.62
N VAL A 210 1.68 -29.71 -3.46
CA VAL A 210 2.84 -30.30 -4.14
C VAL A 210 3.90 -30.67 -3.11
N LYS A 211 4.64 -31.75 -3.39
CA LYS A 211 5.78 -32.19 -2.60
C LYS A 211 7.06 -31.93 -3.36
N CYS A 212 7.96 -31.17 -2.78
CA CYS A 212 9.26 -30.91 -3.40
C CYS A 212 10.11 -32.19 -3.41
N THR A 213 10.66 -32.54 -4.56
CA THR A 213 11.51 -33.73 -4.76
C THR A 213 12.98 -33.37 -4.87
N GLY A 214 13.30 -32.12 -5.20
CA GLY A 214 14.70 -31.66 -5.32
C GLY A 214 14.86 -30.42 -6.18
N CYS A 215 16.10 -30.16 -6.61
CA CYS A 215 16.42 -29.05 -7.49
C CYS A 215 17.62 -29.40 -8.41
N LYS A 216 17.72 -28.63 -9.48
CA LYS A 216 18.91 -28.64 -10.37
C LYS A 216 19.70 -27.37 -10.15
N LYS A 217 21.02 -27.51 -10.13
CA LYS A 217 21.98 -26.42 -9.96
C LYS A 217 22.93 -26.31 -11.14
N ASP A 218 23.48 -25.13 -11.31
CA ASP A 218 24.62 -24.91 -12.18
C ASP A 218 25.96 -25.32 -11.50
N GLU A 219 27.06 -25.12 -12.21
CA GLU A 219 28.41 -25.43 -11.70
C GLU A 219 28.84 -24.55 -10.53
N GLU A 220 28.21 -23.38 -10.39
CA GLU A 220 28.47 -22.41 -9.32
C GLU A 220 27.56 -22.66 -8.08
N GLY A 221 26.62 -23.61 -8.19
CA GLY A 221 25.68 -23.96 -7.12
C GLY A 221 24.39 -23.12 -7.10
N ASN A 222 24.15 -22.28 -8.10
CA ASN A 222 22.89 -21.54 -8.21
C ASN A 222 21.76 -22.45 -8.65
N ILE A 223 20.57 -22.26 -8.07
CA ILE A 223 19.38 -23.04 -8.39
C ILE A 223 18.82 -22.61 -9.75
N LEU A 224 18.76 -23.52 -10.69
CA LEU A 224 18.19 -23.33 -12.03
C LEU A 224 16.72 -23.74 -12.09
N GLU A 225 16.41 -24.89 -11.49
CA GLU A 225 15.07 -25.50 -11.52
C GLU A 225 14.78 -26.17 -10.18
N VAL A 226 13.51 -26.12 -9.78
CA VAL A 226 12.98 -26.84 -8.62
C VAL A 226 11.99 -27.90 -9.12
N TYR A 227 12.04 -29.10 -8.55
CA TYR A 227 11.17 -30.21 -8.93
C TYR A 227 10.18 -30.51 -7.82
N ALA A 228 8.93 -30.78 -8.21
CA ALA A 228 7.88 -31.19 -7.28
C ALA A 228 6.94 -32.17 -7.95
N GLU A 229 6.21 -32.94 -7.15
CA GLU A 229 5.08 -33.79 -7.55
C GLU A 229 3.80 -33.21 -6.98
N TYR A 230 2.75 -33.11 -7.80
CA TYR A 230 1.44 -32.66 -7.32
C TYR A 230 0.59 -33.85 -6.87
N ASP A 231 -0.31 -33.59 -5.94
CA ASP A 231 -1.34 -34.52 -5.49
C ASP A 231 -2.66 -34.14 -6.16
N PRO A 232 -3.14 -34.95 -7.14
CA PRO A 232 -4.31 -34.62 -7.96
C PRO A 232 -5.61 -34.49 -7.15
N ASP A 233 -5.71 -35.15 -5.99
CA ASP A 233 -6.90 -35.12 -5.15
C ASP A 233 -7.04 -33.81 -4.34
N THR A 234 -6.03 -32.94 -4.39
CA THR A 234 -5.95 -31.72 -3.58
C THR A 234 -6.25 -30.43 -4.31
N LYS A 235 -6.79 -30.50 -5.54
CA LYS A 235 -7.23 -29.34 -6.30
C LYS A 235 -8.13 -28.43 -5.46
N THR A 236 -7.89 -27.13 -5.50
CA THR A 236 -8.75 -26.15 -4.83
C THR A 236 -10.21 -26.32 -5.25
N GLY A 237 -11.10 -26.39 -4.27
CA GLY A 237 -12.53 -26.68 -4.49
C GLY A 237 -12.91 -28.16 -4.40
N MET A 238 -11.95 -29.09 -4.41
CA MET A 238 -12.23 -30.53 -4.20
C MET A 238 -12.17 -30.92 -2.72
N PRO A 239 -12.79 -32.05 -2.30
CA PRO A 239 -12.76 -32.48 -0.90
C PRO A 239 -11.35 -32.61 -0.31
N GLY A 240 -10.37 -33.11 -1.07
CA GLY A 240 -8.96 -33.20 -0.65
C GLY A 240 -8.27 -31.87 -0.45
N SER A 241 -8.84 -30.79 -0.95
CA SER A 241 -8.28 -29.44 -0.77
C SER A 241 -8.30 -28.95 0.68
N SER A 242 -9.11 -29.57 1.54
CA SER A 242 -9.17 -29.25 2.98
C SER A 242 -7.95 -29.73 3.77
N ARG A 243 -7.09 -30.58 3.17
CA ARG A 243 -5.86 -31.06 3.80
C ARG A 243 -4.93 -29.89 4.16
N LYS A 244 -4.59 -29.78 5.44
CA LYS A 244 -3.73 -28.70 5.93
C LYS A 244 -2.26 -29.00 5.69
N VAL A 245 -1.56 -28.08 5.06
CA VAL A 245 -0.09 -28.05 4.95
C VAL A 245 0.42 -26.75 5.55
N LYS A 246 1.69 -26.73 6.00
CA LYS A 246 2.21 -25.59 6.74
C LYS A 246 2.60 -24.40 5.86
N GLY A 247 2.80 -24.59 4.57
CA GLY A 247 3.24 -23.57 3.64
C GLY A 247 2.25 -23.34 2.51
N THR A 248 2.09 -22.08 2.09
CA THR A 248 1.40 -21.71 0.85
C THR A 248 2.31 -20.82 0.03
N LEU A 249 2.49 -21.16 -1.25
CA LEU A 249 3.21 -20.35 -2.25
C LEU A 249 2.20 -19.62 -3.14
N HIS A 250 2.57 -18.42 -3.54
CA HIS A 250 1.74 -17.53 -4.37
C HIS A 250 2.20 -17.54 -5.81
#